data_1c7391a29ae00e108d5b814ea1a93081
#
_entry.id   1c7391a29ae00e108d5b814ea1a93081
#
_cell.length_a   1.000
_cell.length_b   1.000
_cell.length_c   1.000
_cell.angle_alpha   90.00
_cell.angle_beta   90.00
_cell.angle_gamma   90.00
#
_symmetry.space_group_name_H-M   'P 1'
#
loop_
_entity.id
_entity.type
_entity.pdbx_description
1 polymer ?
#
loop_
_entity_poly.entity_id
_entity_poly.type
_entity_poly.pdbx_seq_one_letter_code
_entity_poly.pdbx_strand_id
1 'polypeptide(L)'
;MHDSTPLLDRTTPRRTPGYVLLLWLLAFPAVADPVLIAHRAVGTDEVSLNTTRLMFSMQRNQWPDGKPVRVFVLPDDSQVHRNFSKKLLSLFPRQLRRVWDRQLYSGTGQAPETVANETEMRRSVAATPGGIGYLPSEMIDDTVHVLSIR
;
A
#
# COMPACT_ATOMS: atom_id res chain seq x y z
N MET A 1 82.97 -19.00 -38.34
CA MET A 1 82.73 -17.54 -38.22
C MET A 1 81.41 -17.21 -38.82
N HIS A 2 80.40 -17.19 -38.02
CA HIS A 2 79.24 -16.29 -38.14
C HIS A 2 78.27 -16.65 -37.04
N ASP A 3 78.31 -15.78 -36.12
CA ASP A 3 77.47 -15.80 -34.94
C ASP A 3 76.09 -15.23 -35.36
N SER A 4 75.05 -15.94 -35.14
CA SER A 4 73.70 -15.47 -35.37
C SER A 4 72.84 -15.88 -34.22
N THR A 5 72.79 -14.98 -33.24
CA THR A 5 71.91 -15.05 -32.08
C THR A 5 70.44 -14.84 -32.50
N PRO A 6 69.50 -15.72 -32.17
CA PRO A 6 68.10 -15.43 -32.37
C PRO A 6 67.56 -14.61 -31.18
N LEU A 7 66.92 -13.52 -31.52
CA LEU A 7 66.19 -12.63 -30.64
C LEU A 7 64.99 -13.37 -30.00
N LEU A 8 65.01 -13.45 -28.69
CA LEU A 8 63.88 -13.92 -27.89
C LEU A 8 62.74 -12.87 -27.92
N ASP A 9 61.72 -13.21 -28.60
CA ASP A 9 60.48 -12.47 -28.60
C ASP A 9 59.77 -12.69 -27.24
N ARG A 10 59.80 -11.66 -26.39
CA ARG A 10 59.06 -11.61 -25.16
C ARG A 10 57.65 -11.07 -25.41
N THR A 11 56.74 -11.93 -25.82
CA THR A 11 55.31 -11.65 -25.80
C THR A 11 54.82 -11.65 -24.35
N THR A 12 54.72 -10.47 -23.79
CA THR A 12 54.04 -10.26 -22.52
C THR A 12 52.53 -10.38 -22.73
N PRO A 13 51.83 -11.25 -22.00
CA PRO A 13 50.38 -11.26 -22.05
C PRO A 13 49.82 -10.00 -21.41
N ARG A 14 49.15 -9.17 -22.17
CA ARG A 14 48.37 -8.05 -21.69
C ARG A 14 47.24 -8.62 -20.80
N ARG A 15 47.40 -8.48 -19.50
CA ARG A 15 46.30 -8.67 -18.54
C ARG A 15 45.26 -7.56 -18.78
N THR A 16 44.18 -7.87 -19.43
CA THR A 16 42.99 -7.03 -19.42
C THR A 16 42.42 -7.01 -18.01
N PRO A 17 42.24 -5.85 -17.37
CA PRO A 17 41.52 -5.78 -16.12
C PRO A 17 40.05 -6.06 -16.44
N GLY A 18 39.57 -7.24 -16.03
CA GLY A 18 38.17 -7.56 -16.05
C GLY A 18 37.44 -6.60 -15.13
N TYR A 19 36.77 -5.62 -15.71
CA TYR A 19 35.80 -4.80 -14.98
C TYR A 19 34.63 -5.72 -14.65
N VAL A 20 34.64 -6.26 -13.44
CA VAL A 20 33.46 -6.87 -12.83
C VAL A 20 32.49 -5.72 -12.57
N LEU A 21 31.60 -5.48 -13.52
CA LEU A 21 30.49 -4.57 -13.38
C LEU A 21 29.53 -5.23 -12.39
N LEU A 22 29.73 -4.90 -11.10
CA LEU A 22 28.84 -5.29 -10.02
C LEU A 22 27.55 -4.49 -10.22
N LEU A 23 26.62 -5.04 -10.99
CA LEU A 23 25.26 -4.54 -11.13
C LEU A 23 24.59 -4.69 -9.74
N TRP A 24 24.67 -3.64 -8.95
CA TRP A 24 23.79 -3.45 -7.81
C TRP A 24 22.37 -3.35 -8.35
N LEU A 25 21.67 -4.47 -8.36
CA LEU A 25 20.22 -4.46 -8.48
C LEU A 25 19.70 -3.72 -7.25
N LEU A 26 19.37 -2.45 -7.42
CA LEU A 26 18.56 -1.71 -6.46
C LEU A 26 17.17 -2.36 -6.46
N ALA A 27 17.00 -3.36 -5.60
CA ALA A 27 15.69 -3.89 -5.28
C ALA A 27 14.90 -2.76 -4.59
N PHE A 28 14.16 -1.98 -5.36
CA PHE A 28 13.15 -1.10 -4.79
C PHE A 28 12.15 -2.00 -4.05
N PRO A 29 11.89 -1.76 -2.76
CA PRO A 29 10.87 -2.50 -2.06
C PRO A 29 9.54 -2.24 -2.79
N ALA A 30 9.01 -3.25 -3.43
CA ALA A 30 7.67 -3.20 -3.97
C ALA A 30 6.74 -3.06 -2.75
N VAL A 31 6.14 -1.88 -2.59
CA VAL A 31 5.10 -1.70 -1.58
C VAL A 31 3.95 -2.60 -1.99
N ALA A 32 3.66 -3.61 -1.18
CA ALA A 32 2.58 -4.55 -1.43
C ALA A 32 1.25 -3.79 -1.61
N ASP A 33 0.38 -4.32 -2.46
CA ASP A 33 -0.93 -3.73 -2.68
C ASP A 33 -1.74 -3.74 -1.37
N PRO A 34 -2.37 -2.63 -1.02
CA PRO A 34 -3.15 -2.55 0.20
C PRO A 34 -4.37 -3.47 0.10
N VAL A 35 -4.57 -4.23 1.15
CA VAL A 35 -5.69 -5.16 1.35
C VAL A 35 -6.71 -4.51 2.27
N LEU A 36 -7.98 -4.68 1.94
CA LEU A 36 -9.08 -4.17 2.75
C LEU A 36 -9.25 -5.02 4.01
N ILE A 37 -9.33 -4.38 5.17
CA ILE A 37 -9.52 -5.02 6.46
C ILE A 37 -10.73 -4.46 7.18
N ALA A 38 -11.37 -5.30 7.99
CA ALA A 38 -12.49 -4.92 8.83
C ALA A 38 -12.38 -5.52 10.24
N HIS A 39 -13.20 -5.01 11.14
CA HIS A 39 -13.38 -5.62 12.46
C HIS A 39 -13.95 -7.04 12.33
N ARG A 40 -13.49 -7.96 13.16
CA ARG A 40 -13.87 -9.40 13.12
C ARG A 40 -15.38 -9.68 13.25
N ALA A 41 -16.14 -8.78 13.88
CA ALA A 41 -17.60 -8.91 13.98
C ALA A 41 -18.37 -8.42 12.74
N VAL A 42 -17.68 -8.02 11.69
CA VAL A 42 -18.31 -7.71 10.40
C VAL A 42 -18.69 -9.04 9.74
N GLY A 43 -19.98 -9.23 9.49
CA GLY A 43 -20.55 -10.49 9.04
C GLY A 43 -20.50 -10.72 7.53
N THR A 44 -19.52 -10.15 6.83
CA THR A 44 -19.32 -10.38 5.38
C THR A 44 -17.86 -10.56 5.06
N ASP A 45 -17.55 -11.48 4.16
CA ASP A 45 -16.19 -11.74 3.67
C ASP A 45 -15.90 -11.00 2.37
N GLU A 46 -16.94 -10.42 1.75
CA GLU A 46 -16.85 -9.73 0.47
C GLU A 46 -17.57 -8.39 0.49
N VAL A 47 -16.99 -7.43 -0.21
CA VAL A 47 -17.66 -6.16 -0.54
C VAL A 47 -17.43 -5.82 -2.01
N SER A 48 -18.44 -5.18 -2.64
CA SER A 48 -18.23 -4.70 -4.00
C SER A 48 -17.28 -3.48 -4.00
N LEU A 49 -16.54 -3.30 -5.09
CA LEU A 49 -15.71 -2.12 -5.28
C LEU A 49 -16.51 -0.82 -5.14
N ASN A 50 -17.74 -0.80 -5.64
CA ASN A 50 -18.63 0.35 -5.50
C ASN A 50 -19.00 0.62 -4.04
N THR A 51 -19.33 -0.41 -3.28
CA THR A 51 -19.61 -0.28 -1.83
C THR A 51 -18.39 0.25 -1.09
N THR A 52 -17.20 -0.26 -1.38
CA THR A 52 -15.95 0.24 -0.80
C THR A 52 -15.75 1.73 -1.09
N ARG A 53 -15.95 2.15 -2.33
CA ARG A 53 -15.84 3.57 -2.72
C ARG A 53 -16.86 4.45 -1.96
N LEU A 54 -18.11 4.01 -1.85
CA LEU A 54 -19.15 4.72 -1.12
C LEU A 54 -18.84 4.84 0.40
N MET A 55 -18.28 3.79 1.00
CA MET A 55 -17.87 3.81 2.42
C MET A 55 -16.72 4.79 2.64
N PHE A 56 -15.64 4.67 1.88
CA PHE A 56 -14.46 5.54 2.04
C PHE A 56 -14.70 6.98 1.59
N SER A 57 -15.67 7.25 0.73
CA SER A 57 -16.11 8.61 0.41
C SER A 57 -17.15 9.16 1.38
N MET A 58 -17.47 8.41 2.46
CA MET A 58 -18.46 8.79 3.48
C MET A 58 -19.87 8.96 2.96
N GLN A 59 -20.19 8.37 1.80
CA GLN A 59 -21.55 8.36 1.23
C GLN A 59 -22.39 7.18 1.71
N ARG A 60 -21.73 6.16 2.28
CA ARG A 60 -22.37 5.01 2.91
C ARG A 60 -21.79 4.80 4.29
N ASN A 61 -22.62 4.89 5.31
CA ASN A 61 -22.26 4.80 6.73
C ASN A 61 -22.77 3.54 7.43
N GLN A 62 -23.28 2.57 6.65
CA GLN A 62 -23.80 1.31 7.20
C GLN A 62 -23.30 0.12 6.38
N TRP A 63 -23.03 -0.97 7.09
CA TRP A 63 -22.82 -2.29 6.53
C TRP A 63 -24.14 -2.84 5.94
N PRO A 64 -24.10 -3.90 5.10
CA PRO A 64 -25.32 -4.52 4.57
C PRO A 64 -26.31 -5.02 5.64
N ASP A 65 -25.81 -5.37 6.83
CA ASP A 65 -26.62 -5.79 7.98
C ASP A 65 -27.16 -4.61 8.82
N GLY A 66 -26.97 -3.38 8.36
CA GLY A 66 -27.45 -2.15 9.02
C GLY A 66 -26.58 -1.61 10.14
N LYS A 67 -25.50 -2.29 10.51
CA LYS A 67 -24.56 -1.79 11.53
C LYS A 67 -23.76 -0.59 11.01
N PRO A 68 -23.41 0.37 11.87
CA PRO A 68 -22.65 1.54 11.45
C PRO A 68 -21.24 1.15 10.97
N VAL A 69 -20.75 1.83 9.93
CA VAL A 69 -19.39 1.76 9.45
C VAL A 69 -18.54 2.83 10.14
N ARG A 70 -17.34 2.45 10.60
CA ARG A 70 -16.32 3.36 11.12
C ARG A 70 -15.10 3.28 10.20
N VAL A 71 -14.87 4.34 9.43
CA VAL A 71 -13.81 4.38 8.41
C VAL A 71 -12.53 4.94 9.00
N PHE A 72 -11.44 4.18 8.86
CA PHE A 72 -10.10 4.59 9.25
C PHE A 72 -9.23 4.80 8.01
N VAL A 73 -8.43 5.85 7.99
CA VAL A 73 -7.51 6.19 6.90
C VAL A 73 -6.13 6.56 7.43
N LEU A 74 -5.11 6.30 6.63
CA LEU A 74 -3.75 6.77 6.90
C LEU A 74 -3.59 8.24 6.43
N PRO A 75 -2.53 8.94 6.87
CA PRO A 75 -2.25 10.29 6.41
C PRO A 75 -2.07 10.38 4.89
N ASP A 76 -2.39 11.53 4.30
CA ASP A 76 -2.35 11.76 2.84
C ASP A 76 -0.95 11.55 2.22
N ASP A 77 0.10 11.70 3.01
CA ASP A 77 1.51 11.48 2.63
C ASP A 77 1.97 10.02 2.80
N SER A 78 1.14 9.14 3.36
CA SER A 78 1.41 7.71 3.41
C SER A 78 1.43 7.10 2.00
N GLN A 79 2.46 6.30 1.69
CA GLN A 79 2.53 5.58 0.41
C GLN A 79 1.40 4.55 0.29
N VAL A 80 1.06 3.88 1.38
CA VAL A 80 -0.04 2.91 1.45
C VAL A 80 -1.38 3.61 1.14
N HIS A 81 -1.61 4.81 1.72
CA HIS A 81 -2.82 5.59 1.42
C HIS A 81 -2.88 6.02 -0.04
N ARG A 82 -1.77 6.48 -0.62
CA ARG A 82 -1.71 6.85 -2.05
C ARG A 82 -2.03 5.66 -2.95
N ASN A 83 -1.49 4.48 -2.66
CA ASN A 83 -1.75 3.27 -3.43
C ASN A 83 -3.22 2.83 -3.29
N PHE A 84 -3.74 2.83 -2.07
CA PHE A 84 -5.15 2.51 -1.80
C PHE A 84 -6.10 3.45 -2.56
N SER A 85 -5.93 4.75 -2.41
CA SER A 85 -6.77 5.76 -3.05
C SER A 85 -6.77 5.63 -4.57
N LYS A 86 -5.59 5.46 -5.18
CA LYS A 86 -5.48 5.35 -6.64
C LYS A 86 -6.01 4.02 -7.17
N LYS A 87 -5.63 2.90 -6.56
CA LYS A 87 -5.95 1.56 -7.09
C LYS A 87 -7.37 1.14 -6.81
N LEU A 88 -7.85 1.36 -5.59
CA LEU A 88 -9.19 0.94 -5.17
C LEU A 88 -10.25 2.02 -5.37
N LEU A 89 -9.97 3.25 -4.97
CA LEU A 89 -10.98 4.30 -5.06
C LEU A 89 -10.96 5.03 -6.41
N SER A 90 -9.89 4.87 -7.21
CA SER A 90 -9.65 5.62 -8.45
C SER A 90 -9.63 7.14 -8.24
N LEU A 91 -9.17 7.56 -7.05
CA LEU A 91 -9.07 8.95 -6.63
C LEU A 91 -7.64 9.24 -6.14
N PHE A 92 -7.18 10.46 -6.35
CA PHE A 92 -5.99 10.92 -5.66
C PHE A 92 -6.32 11.34 -4.22
N PRO A 93 -5.40 11.25 -3.24
CA PRO A 93 -5.66 11.64 -1.86
C PRO A 93 -6.28 13.03 -1.72
N ARG A 94 -5.79 14.02 -2.46
CA ARG A 94 -6.34 15.39 -2.46
C ARG A 94 -7.79 15.48 -2.96
N GLN A 95 -8.18 14.62 -3.90
CA GLN A 95 -9.56 14.58 -4.39
C GLN A 95 -10.47 13.97 -3.32
N LEU A 96 -10.00 12.90 -2.69
CA LEU A 96 -10.71 12.24 -1.61
C LEU A 96 -10.87 13.18 -0.40
N ARG A 97 -9.83 13.94 -0.05
CA ARG A 97 -9.89 14.98 1.00
C ARG A 97 -10.99 16.01 0.71
N ARG A 98 -11.10 16.52 -0.51
CA ARG A 98 -12.18 17.45 -0.90
C ARG A 98 -13.57 16.85 -0.77
N VAL A 99 -13.72 15.54 -1.01
CA VAL A 99 -15.00 14.85 -0.80
C VAL A 99 -15.35 14.87 0.68
N TRP A 100 -14.41 14.54 1.56
CA TRP A 100 -14.64 14.56 3.02
C TRP A 100 -14.93 15.96 3.56
N ASP A 101 -14.16 16.96 3.14
CA ASP A 101 -14.39 18.36 3.51
C ASP A 101 -15.80 18.81 3.13
N ARG A 102 -16.27 18.46 1.94
CA ARG A 102 -17.63 18.77 1.50
C ARG A 102 -18.68 18.12 2.40
N GLN A 103 -18.49 16.85 2.80
CA GLN A 103 -19.40 16.16 3.70
C GLN A 103 -19.44 16.83 5.09
N LEU A 104 -18.31 17.23 5.62
CA LEU A 104 -18.22 17.92 6.90
C LEU A 104 -18.90 19.30 6.86
N TYR A 105 -18.60 20.12 5.83
CA TYR A 105 -19.15 21.48 5.72
C TYR A 105 -20.64 21.51 5.38
N SER A 106 -21.18 20.45 4.75
CA SER A 106 -22.62 20.36 4.52
C SER A 106 -23.43 19.98 5.77
N GLY A 107 -22.76 19.62 6.87
CA GLY A 107 -23.40 19.18 8.10
C GLY A 107 -24.08 17.82 8.02
N THR A 108 -23.95 17.10 6.91
CA THR A 108 -24.62 15.81 6.65
C THR A 108 -23.72 14.60 6.81
N GLY A 109 -22.39 14.81 6.95
CA GLY A 109 -21.42 13.75 6.95
C GLY A 109 -20.45 13.78 8.12
N GLN A 110 -19.79 12.65 8.31
CA GLN A 110 -18.62 12.50 9.19
C GLN A 110 -17.38 12.36 8.30
N ALA A 111 -16.22 12.80 8.78
CA ALA A 111 -14.96 12.48 8.16
C ALA A 111 -14.49 11.09 8.63
N PRO A 112 -13.68 10.38 7.82
CA PRO A 112 -12.98 9.21 8.32
C PRO A 112 -12.01 9.60 9.43
N GLU A 113 -11.74 8.67 10.33
CA GLU A 113 -10.73 8.86 11.37
C GLU A 113 -9.34 8.63 10.80
N THR A 114 -8.45 9.62 10.94
CA THR A 114 -7.07 9.50 10.50
C THR A 114 -6.22 8.91 11.61
N VAL A 115 -5.57 7.79 11.36
CA VAL A 115 -4.63 7.12 12.26
C VAL A 115 -3.19 7.39 11.81
N ALA A 116 -2.24 7.36 12.74
CA ALA A 116 -0.88 7.83 12.47
C ALA A 116 -0.06 6.90 11.55
N ASN A 117 -0.30 5.59 11.61
CA ASN A 117 0.46 4.58 10.87
C ASN A 117 -0.32 3.25 10.75
N GLU A 118 0.28 2.30 10.05
CA GLU A 118 -0.32 0.98 9.77
C GLU A 118 -0.55 0.15 11.05
N THR A 119 0.32 0.26 12.03
CA THR A 119 0.16 -0.44 13.33
C THR A 119 -1.06 0.09 14.06
N GLU A 120 -1.25 1.41 14.07
CA GLU A 120 -2.43 2.04 14.66
C GLU A 120 -3.68 1.73 13.84
N MET A 121 -3.59 1.71 12.51
CA MET A 121 -4.68 1.28 11.63
C MET A 121 -5.22 -0.09 12.04
N ARG A 122 -4.34 -1.09 12.15
CA ARG A 122 -4.72 -2.44 12.56
C ARG A 122 -5.38 -2.45 13.93
N ARG A 123 -4.78 -1.75 14.91
CA ARG A 123 -5.30 -1.67 16.29
C ARG A 123 -6.68 -1.02 16.33
N SER A 124 -6.86 0.10 15.63
CA SER A 124 -8.12 0.84 15.60
C SER A 124 -9.25 0.03 14.95
N VAL A 125 -8.98 -0.62 13.82
CA VAL A 125 -9.94 -1.50 13.16
C VAL A 125 -10.30 -2.69 14.06
N ALA A 126 -9.30 -3.32 14.69
CA ALA A 126 -9.52 -4.46 15.59
C ALA A 126 -10.31 -4.11 16.85
N ALA A 127 -10.18 -2.89 17.35
CA ALA A 127 -10.83 -2.43 18.56
C ALA A 127 -12.24 -1.84 18.33
N THR A 128 -12.60 -1.50 17.09
CA THR A 128 -13.82 -0.74 16.79
C THR A 128 -14.83 -1.60 16.05
N PRO A 129 -15.94 -2.01 16.67
CA PRO A 129 -17.02 -2.72 15.99
C PRO A 129 -17.51 -1.94 14.76
N GLY A 130 -17.60 -2.62 13.61
CA GLY A 130 -17.93 -1.99 12.32
C GLY A 130 -16.78 -1.21 11.68
N GLY A 131 -15.57 -1.26 12.26
CA GLY A 131 -14.37 -0.63 11.71
C GLY A 131 -13.97 -1.21 10.35
N ILE A 132 -13.52 -0.34 9.44
CA ILE A 132 -12.97 -0.69 8.13
C ILE A 132 -11.73 0.17 7.86
N GLY A 133 -10.72 -0.43 7.27
CA GLY A 133 -9.46 0.21 6.91
C GLY A 133 -8.72 -0.60 5.83
N TYR A 134 -7.45 -0.37 5.70
CA TYR A 134 -6.59 -1.08 4.73
C TYR A 134 -5.16 -1.16 5.25
N LEU A 135 -4.48 -2.24 4.90
CA LEU A 135 -3.09 -2.50 5.29
C LEU A 135 -2.33 -3.15 4.14
N PRO A 136 -1.00 -3.02 4.10
CA PRO A 136 -0.16 -3.92 3.32
C PRO A 136 -0.36 -5.37 3.80
N SER A 137 -0.34 -6.33 2.87
CA SER A 137 -0.62 -7.74 3.17
C SER A 137 0.27 -8.34 4.25
N GLU A 138 1.53 -7.89 4.33
CA GLU A 138 2.52 -8.33 5.32
C GLU A 138 2.23 -7.86 6.75
N MET A 139 1.34 -6.89 6.94
CA MET A 139 0.97 -6.37 8.26
C MET A 139 -0.36 -6.91 8.80
N ILE A 140 -0.98 -7.82 8.07
CA ILE A 140 -2.24 -8.43 8.47
C ILE A 140 -1.96 -9.58 9.44
N ASP A 141 -2.75 -9.64 10.50
CA ASP A 141 -2.77 -10.74 11.48
C ASP A 141 -4.20 -11.18 11.80
N ASP A 142 -4.35 -12.09 12.74
CA ASP A 142 -5.63 -12.66 13.14
C ASP A 142 -6.52 -11.71 13.96
N THR A 143 -6.07 -10.49 14.27
CA THR A 143 -6.86 -9.50 15.02
C THR A 143 -7.89 -8.78 14.13
N VAL A 144 -7.69 -8.80 12.83
CA VAL A 144 -8.57 -8.17 11.84
C VAL A 144 -9.10 -9.20 10.84
N HIS A 145 -10.19 -8.85 10.18
CA HIS A 145 -10.82 -9.65 9.14
C HIS A 145 -10.47 -9.07 7.76
N VAL A 146 -10.02 -9.92 6.84
CA VAL A 146 -9.72 -9.53 5.45
C VAL A 146 -10.98 -9.57 4.62
N LEU A 147 -11.25 -8.50 3.88
CA LEU A 147 -12.37 -8.42 2.95
C LEU A 147 -11.91 -8.57 1.51
N SER A 148 -12.53 -9.48 0.79
CA SER A 148 -12.37 -9.61 -0.65
C SER A 148 -13.19 -8.55 -1.39
N ILE A 149 -12.63 -8.00 -2.49
CA ILE A 149 -13.32 -7.03 -3.34
C ILE A 149 -13.76 -7.73 -4.62
N ARG A 150 -15.02 -7.64 -4.94
CA ARG A 150 -15.60 -8.17 -6.19
C ARG A 150 -16.08 -7.07 -7.13
#